data_0d4fcec6f373df6487da8c2a80b9b1da
#
_entry.id   0d4fcec6f373df6487da8c2a80b9b1da
#
_cell.length_a   1.000
_cell.length_b   1.000
_cell.length_c   1.000
_cell.angle_alpha   90.00
_cell.angle_beta   90.00
_cell.angle_gamma   90.00
#
_symmetry.space_group_name_H-M   'P 1'
#
loop_
_entity.id
_entity.type
_entity.pdbx_description
1 polymer ?
#
loop_
_entity_poly.entity_id
_entity_poly.type
_entity_poly.pdbx_seq_one_letter_code
_entity_poly.pdbx_strand_id
1 'polypeptide(L)'
;MKALLRFEDVALRRGGRLLFEGLSFELSPGERLQVAGPNGSGKSSLIRLAAGLLRAERGHVERTPLALADDAPALDRELPLGRALQFWNASPETAMDALGLSQLGLVPVRLLSSGQLKRATLARVAASGAPLWLLDEPLNALDEDGAKKLGFLVERHLESGGAVLAASHQKLGGEWRKLELGQ
;
A
#
# COMPACT_ATOMS: atom_id res chain seq x y z
N MET A 1 -15.68 -2.15 17.06
CA MET A 1 -15.62 -2.36 15.59
C MET A 1 -14.56 -3.41 15.32
N LYS A 2 -14.74 -4.31 14.31
CA LYS A 2 -13.76 -5.37 14.02
C LYS A 2 -12.53 -4.74 13.34
N ALA A 3 -11.31 -5.10 13.80
CA ALA A 3 -10.08 -4.68 13.15
C ALA A 3 -10.02 -5.14 11.69
N LEU A 4 -9.43 -4.31 10.81
CA LEU A 4 -9.21 -4.64 9.40
C LEU A 4 -7.92 -5.44 9.19
N LEU A 5 -6.96 -5.27 10.12
CA LEU A 5 -5.73 -6.05 10.19
C LEU A 5 -5.38 -6.30 11.66
N ARG A 6 -4.95 -7.52 11.99
CA ARG A 6 -4.49 -7.88 13.33
C ARG A 6 -3.28 -8.79 13.24
N PHE A 7 -2.26 -8.47 13.98
CA PHE A 7 -1.07 -9.28 14.22
C PHE A 7 -1.06 -9.71 15.69
N GLU A 8 -0.86 -10.99 15.96
CA GLU A 8 -0.80 -11.57 17.31
C GLU A 8 0.46 -12.41 17.47
N ASP A 9 1.40 -11.95 18.30
CA ASP A 9 2.68 -12.62 18.64
C ASP A 9 3.46 -13.10 17.41
N VAL A 10 3.51 -12.28 16.38
CA VAL A 10 4.04 -12.68 15.07
C VAL A 10 5.55 -12.61 15.06
N ALA A 11 6.18 -13.68 14.58
CA ALA A 11 7.60 -13.74 14.25
C ALA A 11 7.80 -14.05 12.77
N LEU A 12 8.83 -13.44 12.18
CA LEU A 12 9.21 -13.68 10.79
C LEU A 12 10.72 -13.82 10.65
N ARG A 13 11.14 -14.91 9.99
CA ARG A 13 12.53 -15.17 9.58
C ARG A 13 12.61 -15.21 8.06
N ARG A 14 13.68 -14.63 7.51
CA ARG A 14 13.99 -14.74 6.07
C ARG A 14 15.49 -14.96 5.85
N GLY A 15 15.84 -15.90 4.99
CA GLY A 15 17.25 -16.21 4.68
C GLY A 15 18.07 -16.53 5.94
N GLY A 16 17.49 -17.22 6.91
CA GLY A 16 18.14 -17.56 8.19
C GLY A 16 18.16 -16.41 9.22
N ARG A 17 17.83 -15.17 8.84
CA ARG A 17 17.83 -14.01 9.74
C ARG A 17 16.42 -13.78 10.33
N LEU A 18 16.33 -13.63 11.65
CA LEU A 18 15.15 -13.15 12.34
C LEU A 18 14.97 -11.66 12.02
N LEU A 19 13.83 -11.28 11.47
CA LEU A 19 13.50 -9.88 11.13
C LEU A 19 12.75 -9.20 12.28
N PHE A 20 11.81 -9.90 12.88
CA PHE A 20 11.08 -9.44 14.07
C PHE A 20 10.43 -10.64 14.77
N GLU A 21 10.13 -10.49 16.06
CA GLU A 21 9.40 -11.46 16.88
C GLU A 21 8.49 -10.74 17.89
N GLY A 22 7.47 -11.45 18.37
CA GLY A 22 6.53 -10.94 19.37
C GLY A 22 5.68 -9.76 18.87
N LEU A 23 5.63 -9.56 17.55
CA LEU A 23 4.96 -8.40 16.97
C LEU A 23 3.45 -8.52 17.09
N SER A 24 2.83 -7.57 17.81
CA SER A 24 1.39 -7.53 18.01
C SER A 24 0.87 -6.11 17.80
N PHE A 25 -0.10 -5.95 16.93
CA PHE A 25 -0.83 -4.69 16.72
C PHE A 25 -2.14 -4.93 15.99
N GLU A 26 -3.02 -3.95 16.07
CA GLU A 26 -4.27 -3.89 15.32
C GLU A 26 -4.35 -2.61 14.51
N LEU A 27 -5.10 -2.69 13.41
CA LEU A 27 -5.46 -1.56 12.56
C LEU A 27 -6.98 -1.57 12.33
N SER A 28 -7.65 -0.60 12.90
CA SER A 28 -9.11 -0.43 12.86
C SER A 28 -9.54 0.51 11.72
N PRO A 29 -10.82 0.51 11.32
CA PRO A 29 -11.35 1.52 10.40
C PRO A 29 -11.00 2.95 10.82
N GLY A 30 -10.57 3.78 9.86
CA GLY A 30 -10.12 5.15 10.09
C GLY A 30 -8.67 5.28 10.56
N GLU A 31 -7.95 4.18 10.78
CA GLU A 31 -6.58 4.22 11.27
C GLU A 31 -5.53 4.10 10.15
N ARG A 32 -4.38 4.74 10.38
CA ARG A 32 -3.18 4.61 9.56
C ARG A 32 -1.96 4.33 10.40
N LEU A 33 -1.16 3.37 9.97
CA LEU A 33 0.06 2.92 10.64
C LEU A 33 1.24 2.97 9.67
N GLN A 34 2.29 3.71 10.05
CA GLN A 34 3.55 3.72 9.33
C GLN A 34 4.53 2.74 9.99
N VAL A 35 5.01 1.80 9.21
CA VAL A 35 6.14 0.95 9.58
C VAL A 35 7.42 1.67 9.20
N ALA A 36 8.21 2.05 10.20
CA ALA A 36 9.47 2.75 10.06
C ALA A 36 10.66 1.86 10.49
N GLY A 37 11.85 2.27 10.15
CA GLY A 37 13.09 1.55 10.49
C GLY A 37 14.11 1.60 9.36
N PRO A 38 15.36 1.19 9.61
CA PRO A 38 16.43 1.22 8.62
C PRO A 38 16.17 0.27 7.44
N ASN A 39 16.95 0.43 6.38
CA ASN A 39 16.89 -0.51 5.25
C ASN A 39 17.29 -1.93 5.73
N GLY A 40 16.54 -2.92 5.27
CA GLY A 40 16.75 -4.32 5.68
C GLY A 40 16.14 -4.70 7.05
N SER A 41 15.44 -3.80 7.74
CA SER A 41 14.76 -4.12 9.02
C SER A 41 13.52 -5.01 8.88
N GLY A 42 13.05 -5.27 7.64
CA GLY A 42 11.91 -6.15 7.42
C GLY A 42 10.60 -5.43 7.05
N LYS A 43 10.59 -4.11 6.81
CA LYS A 43 9.40 -3.32 6.46
C LYS A 43 8.58 -3.93 5.32
N SER A 44 9.19 -4.13 4.16
CA SER A 44 8.53 -4.77 3.00
C SER A 44 8.13 -6.22 3.28
N SER A 45 8.87 -6.91 4.15
CA SER A 45 8.49 -8.28 4.56
C SER A 45 7.25 -8.26 5.44
N LEU A 46 7.09 -7.25 6.30
CA LEU A 46 5.87 -7.06 7.11
C LEU A 46 4.68 -6.74 6.20
N ILE A 47 4.82 -5.85 5.21
CA ILE A 47 3.77 -5.58 4.21
C ILE A 47 3.36 -6.87 3.47
N ARG A 48 4.33 -7.65 2.99
CA ARG A 48 4.06 -8.92 2.29
C ARG A 48 3.43 -9.97 3.20
N LEU A 49 3.79 -9.99 4.48
CA LEU A 49 3.15 -10.86 5.47
C LEU A 49 1.70 -10.43 5.74
N ALA A 50 1.44 -9.13 5.90
CA ALA A 50 0.09 -8.57 5.98
C ALA A 50 -0.74 -8.89 4.73
N ALA A 51 -0.14 -8.86 3.55
CA ALA A 51 -0.78 -9.24 2.29
C ALA A 51 -1.04 -10.77 2.16
N GLY A 52 -0.43 -11.60 3.00
CA GLY A 52 -0.51 -13.06 2.90
C GLY A 52 0.41 -13.68 1.86
N LEU A 53 1.36 -12.89 1.37
CA LEU A 53 2.39 -13.34 0.43
C LEU A 53 3.57 -14.03 1.12
N LEU A 54 3.63 -13.92 2.45
CA LEU A 54 4.57 -14.63 3.30
C LEU A 54 3.80 -15.33 4.42
N ARG A 55 4.41 -16.36 5.01
CA ARG A 55 3.91 -17.03 6.21
C ARG A 55 4.72 -16.60 7.42
N ALA A 56 4.03 -16.35 8.53
CA ALA A 56 4.67 -16.15 9.83
C ALA A 56 5.38 -17.45 10.27
N GLU A 57 6.52 -17.31 10.93
CA GLU A 57 7.19 -18.42 11.62
C GLU A 57 6.42 -18.80 12.89
N ARG A 58 5.87 -17.80 13.59
CA ARG A 58 5.02 -17.91 14.76
C ARG A 58 3.98 -16.80 14.77
N GLY A 59 2.90 -17.01 15.51
CA GLY A 59 1.81 -16.06 15.67
C GLY A 59 0.77 -16.14 14.56
N HIS A 60 -0.17 -15.22 14.59
CA HIS A 60 -1.30 -15.21 13.68
C HIS A 60 -1.52 -13.83 13.06
N VAL A 61 -1.99 -13.83 11.81
CA VAL A 61 -2.36 -12.59 11.07
C VAL A 61 -3.76 -12.74 10.52
N GLU A 62 -4.68 -11.92 11.03
CA GLU A 62 -6.02 -11.76 10.48
C GLU A 62 -6.09 -10.50 9.63
N ARG A 63 -6.82 -10.57 8.50
CA ARG A 63 -7.01 -9.44 7.58
C ARG A 63 -8.33 -9.52 6.85
N THR A 64 -8.85 -8.36 6.50
CA THR A 64 -9.97 -8.21 5.57
C THR A 64 -9.47 -8.22 4.10
N PRO A 65 -10.36 -8.17 3.09
CA PRO A 65 -9.96 -7.89 1.72
C PRO A 65 -9.05 -6.66 1.64
N LEU A 66 -8.01 -6.73 0.83
CA LEU A 66 -6.96 -5.71 0.79
C LEU A 66 -6.53 -5.37 -0.64
N ALA A 67 -5.90 -4.21 -0.79
CA ALA A 67 -5.15 -3.82 -1.98
C ALA A 67 -3.71 -3.52 -1.61
N LEU A 68 -2.77 -4.05 -2.39
CA LEU A 68 -1.33 -3.89 -2.19
C LEU A 68 -0.74 -3.00 -3.28
N ALA A 69 0.01 -1.97 -2.90
CA ALA A 69 0.92 -1.25 -3.78
C ALA A 69 2.36 -1.54 -3.33
N ASP A 70 3.08 -2.29 -4.13
CA ASP A 70 4.50 -2.55 -3.98
C ASP A 70 5.25 -2.20 -5.29
N ASP A 71 6.45 -2.71 -5.47
CA ASP A 71 7.26 -2.48 -6.67
C ASP A 71 6.66 -3.12 -7.95
N ALA A 72 5.76 -4.12 -7.77
CA ALA A 72 5.05 -4.73 -8.89
C ALA A 72 3.74 -3.97 -9.15
N PRO A 73 3.60 -3.25 -10.27
CA PRO A 73 2.42 -2.41 -10.52
C PRO A 73 1.12 -3.23 -10.66
N ALA A 74 1.21 -4.53 -10.96
CA ALA A 74 0.08 -5.42 -11.23
C ALA A 74 -0.91 -4.84 -12.26
N LEU A 75 -0.35 -4.23 -13.30
CA LEU A 75 -1.04 -3.70 -14.46
C LEU A 75 -0.46 -4.35 -15.70
N ASP A 76 -1.32 -4.74 -16.65
CA ASP A 76 -0.87 -5.26 -17.95
C ASP A 76 -0.14 -4.15 -18.71
N ARG A 77 1.11 -4.39 -19.02
CA ARG A 77 2.00 -3.41 -19.64
C ARG A 77 1.66 -3.07 -21.07
N GLU A 78 1.02 -3.97 -21.79
CA GLU A 78 0.67 -3.80 -23.21
C GLU A 78 -0.67 -3.09 -23.39
N LEU A 79 -1.52 -3.07 -22.37
CA LEU A 79 -2.81 -2.39 -22.45
C LEU A 79 -2.67 -0.88 -22.21
N PRO A 80 -3.58 -0.06 -22.81
CA PRO A 80 -3.80 1.31 -22.41
C PRO A 80 -4.15 1.39 -20.90
N LEU A 81 -3.66 2.42 -20.20
CA LEU A 81 -3.82 2.56 -18.76
C LEU A 81 -5.28 2.41 -18.29
N GLY A 82 -6.21 3.07 -18.97
CA GLY A 82 -7.63 2.97 -18.62
C GLY A 82 -8.14 1.52 -18.69
N ARG A 83 -7.74 0.77 -19.72
CA ARG A 83 -8.11 -0.65 -19.87
C ARG A 83 -7.45 -1.53 -18.83
N ALA A 84 -6.18 -1.29 -18.51
CA ALA A 84 -5.46 -2.02 -17.46
C ALA A 84 -6.10 -1.83 -16.07
N LEU A 85 -6.59 -0.63 -15.78
CA LEU A 85 -7.28 -0.31 -14.53
C LEU A 85 -8.72 -0.86 -14.48
N GLN A 86 -9.40 -0.99 -15.62
CA GLN A 86 -10.76 -1.57 -15.70
C GLN A 86 -10.83 -3.01 -15.20
N PHE A 87 -9.72 -3.75 -15.20
CA PHE A 87 -9.65 -5.07 -14.57
C PHE A 87 -9.97 -5.02 -13.07
N TRP A 88 -9.62 -3.92 -12.40
CA TRP A 88 -9.79 -3.75 -10.95
C TRP A 88 -11.09 -3.04 -10.58
N ASN A 89 -11.60 -2.20 -11.46
CA ASN A 89 -12.88 -1.49 -11.30
C ASN A 89 -13.40 -1.09 -12.67
N ALA A 90 -14.67 -1.30 -12.91
CA ALA A 90 -15.31 -0.96 -14.19
C ALA A 90 -15.21 0.53 -14.55
N SER A 91 -15.09 1.40 -13.55
CA SER A 91 -15.00 2.86 -13.70
C SER A 91 -13.81 3.44 -12.92
N PRO A 92 -12.57 3.31 -13.45
CA PRO A 92 -11.38 3.77 -12.76
C PRO A 92 -11.14 5.28 -12.87
N GLU A 93 -11.99 6.03 -13.58
CA GLU A 93 -11.80 7.44 -13.95
C GLU A 93 -11.59 8.34 -12.73
N THR A 94 -12.38 8.14 -11.67
CA THR A 94 -12.25 8.91 -10.42
C THR A 94 -10.88 8.73 -9.78
N ALA A 95 -10.36 7.50 -9.76
CA ALA A 95 -9.03 7.21 -9.20
C ALA A 95 -7.92 7.76 -10.10
N MET A 96 -8.11 7.70 -11.43
CA MET A 96 -7.18 8.29 -12.40
C MET A 96 -7.14 9.82 -12.26
N ASP A 97 -8.29 10.46 -12.14
CA ASP A 97 -8.39 11.92 -11.99
C ASP A 97 -7.73 12.39 -10.69
N ALA A 98 -8.03 11.75 -9.58
CA ALA A 98 -7.44 12.05 -8.27
C ALA A 98 -5.90 12.01 -8.28
N LEU A 99 -5.29 11.20 -9.15
CA LEU A 99 -3.83 11.07 -9.29
C LEU A 99 -3.26 11.78 -10.54
N GLY A 100 -4.08 12.58 -11.24
CA GLY A 100 -3.65 13.35 -12.40
C GLY A 100 -3.25 12.48 -13.59
N LEU A 101 -3.99 11.39 -13.83
CA LEU A 101 -3.72 10.42 -14.89
C LEU A 101 -4.78 10.44 -16.00
N SER A 102 -5.78 11.31 -15.94
CA SER A 102 -6.94 11.33 -16.86
C SER A 102 -6.52 11.42 -18.33
N GLN A 103 -5.47 12.19 -18.64
CA GLN A 103 -4.96 12.35 -20.00
C GLN A 103 -4.15 11.13 -20.50
N LEU A 104 -3.84 10.18 -19.62
CA LEU A 104 -3.01 9.01 -19.93
C LEU A 104 -3.83 7.75 -20.18
N GLY A 105 -5.14 7.84 -20.18
CA GLY A 105 -6.04 6.69 -20.30
C GLY A 105 -5.81 5.82 -21.54
N LEU A 106 -5.41 6.42 -22.66
CA LEU A 106 -5.08 5.71 -23.92
C LEU A 106 -3.60 5.34 -24.06
N VAL A 107 -2.74 5.77 -23.12
CA VAL A 107 -1.30 5.48 -23.18
C VAL A 107 -1.04 4.06 -22.69
N PRO A 108 -0.31 3.21 -23.43
CA PRO A 108 0.12 1.90 -22.96
C PRO A 108 0.93 1.99 -21.67
N VAL A 109 0.66 1.13 -20.69
CA VAL A 109 1.29 1.16 -19.36
C VAL A 109 2.82 1.11 -19.47
N ARG A 110 3.39 0.39 -20.43
CA ARG A 110 4.84 0.30 -20.65
C ARG A 110 5.51 1.63 -21.04
N LEU A 111 4.74 2.61 -21.51
CA LEU A 111 5.23 3.94 -21.91
C LEU A 111 5.13 4.98 -20.79
N LEU A 112 4.58 4.63 -19.65
CA LEU A 112 4.49 5.52 -18.50
C LEU A 112 5.89 5.73 -17.89
N SER A 113 6.17 6.98 -17.48
CA SER A 113 7.36 7.25 -16.64
C SER A 113 7.23 6.54 -15.29
N SER A 114 8.34 6.42 -14.54
CA SER A 114 8.34 5.81 -13.22
C SER A 114 7.33 6.46 -12.25
N GLY A 115 7.26 7.80 -12.24
CA GLY A 115 6.29 8.54 -11.43
C GLY A 115 4.85 8.33 -11.89
N GLN A 116 4.60 8.30 -13.22
CA GLN A 116 3.27 7.98 -13.76
C GLN A 116 2.87 6.55 -13.44
N LEU A 117 3.79 5.59 -13.52
CA LEU A 117 3.55 4.20 -13.18
C LEU A 117 3.25 4.02 -11.69
N LYS A 118 4.00 4.72 -10.81
CA LYS A 118 3.70 4.72 -9.37
C LYS A 118 2.32 5.29 -9.08
N ARG A 119 1.95 6.41 -9.69
CA ARG A 119 0.60 6.96 -9.58
C ARG A 119 -0.47 6.00 -10.13
N ALA A 120 -0.21 5.31 -11.23
CA ALA A 120 -1.12 4.29 -11.78
C ALA A 120 -1.30 3.10 -10.82
N THR A 121 -0.23 2.66 -10.16
CA THR A 121 -0.30 1.62 -9.10
C THR A 121 -1.18 2.07 -7.93
N LEU A 122 -1.05 3.32 -7.50
CA LEU A 122 -1.89 3.91 -6.45
C LEU A 122 -3.35 4.09 -6.91
N ALA A 123 -3.58 4.47 -8.18
CA ALA A 123 -4.92 4.54 -8.77
C ALA A 123 -5.61 3.17 -8.76
N ARG A 124 -4.87 2.09 -9.06
CA ARG A 124 -5.36 0.73 -8.97
C ARG A 124 -5.79 0.37 -7.54
N VAL A 125 -4.98 0.73 -6.54
CA VAL A 125 -5.33 0.51 -5.13
C VAL A 125 -6.60 1.28 -4.77
N ALA A 126 -6.67 2.56 -5.12
CA ALA A 126 -7.85 3.39 -4.85
C ALA A 126 -9.11 2.88 -5.56
N ALA A 127 -8.99 2.41 -6.80
CA ALA A 127 -10.10 1.87 -7.58
C ALA A 127 -10.61 0.51 -7.05
N SER A 128 -9.80 -0.26 -6.36
CA SER A 128 -10.13 -1.62 -5.91
C SER A 128 -11.32 -1.71 -4.95
N GLY A 129 -11.65 -0.63 -4.24
CA GLY A 129 -12.68 -0.63 -3.20
C GLY A 129 -12.30 -1.44 -1.94
N ALA A 130 -11.08 -1.94 -1.84
CA ALA A 130 -10.64 -2.73 -0.69
C ALA A 130 -10.56 -1.87 0.58
N PRO A 131 -11.07 -2.35 1.72
CA PRO A 131 -11.08 -1.59 2.97
C PRO A 131 -9.69 -1.45 3.60
N LEU A 132 -8.74 -2.32 3.29
CA LEU A 132 -7.38 -2.26 3.79
C LEU A 132 -6.40 -1.97 2.65
N TRP A 133 -5.64 -0.89 2.77
CA TRP A 133 -4.54 -0.58 1.85
C TRP A 133 -3.20 -0.93 2.47
N LEU A 134 -2.38 -1.64 1.73
CA LEU A 134 -0.99 -1.96 2.07
C LEU A 134 -0.08 -1.26 1.06
N LEU A 135 0.76 -0.35 1.54
CA LEU A 135 1.59 0.50 0.70
C LEU A 135 3.07 0.28 1.04
N ASP A 136 3.84 -0.27 0.10
CA ASP A 136 5.29 -0.42 0.26
C ASP A 136 6.01 0.72 -0.48
N GLU A 137 6.73 1.54 0.28
CA GLU A 137 7.45 2.73 -0.19
C GLU A 137 6.60 3.60 -1.15
N PRO A 138 5.43 4.09 -0.68
CA PRO A 138 4.47 4.73 -1.57
C PRO A 138 4.94 6.07 -2.16
N LEU A 139 5.92 6.74 -1.53
CA LEU A 139 6.46 8.01 -1.99
C LEU A 139 7.59 7.86 -3.03
N ASN A 140 8.14 6.66 -3.19
CA ASN A 140 9.21 6.44 -4.18
C ASN A 140 8.73 6.80 -5.59
N ALA A 141 9.55 7.57 -6.32
CA ALA A 141 9.27 8.10 -7.65
C ALA A 141 8.10 9.10 -7.75
N LEU A 142 7.48 9.51 -6.65
CA LEU A 142 6.52 10.60 -6.64
C LEU A 142 7.24 11.94 -6.48
N ASP A 143 6.77 12.93 -7.25
CA ASP A 143 7.05 14.33 -7.01
C ASP A 143 6.18 14.89 -5.87
N GLU A 144 6.38 16.15 -5.52
CA GLU A 144 5.63 16.80 -4.43
C GLU A 144 4.11 16.82 -4.69
N ASP A 145 3.69 17.02 -5.94
CA ASP A 145 2.28 16.99 -6.33
C ASP A 145 1.69 15.58 -6.17
N GLY A 146 2.41 14.56 -6.64
CA GLY A 146 2.02 13.16 -6.45
C GLY A 146 1.92 12.76 -4.98
N ALA A 147 2.83 13.23 -4.13
CA ALA A 147 2.79 12.98 -2.69
C ALA A 147 1.57 13.66 -2.03
N LYS A 148 1.22 14.90 -2.41
CA LYS A 148 0.02 15.59 -1.95
C LYS A 148 -1.26 14.86 -2.36
N LYS A 149 -1.33 14.39 -3.61
CA LYS A 149 -2.46 13.60 -4.13
C LYS A 149 -2.64 12.29 -3.38
N LEU A 150 -1.54 11.59 -3.09
CA LEU A 150 -1.58 10.40 -2.24
C LEU A 150 -2.12 10.70 -0.84
N GLY A 151 -1.63 11.77 -0.21
CA GLY A 151 -2.13 12.21 1.10
C GLY A 151 -3.65 12.42 1.09
N PHE A 152 -4.16 13.14 0.10
CA PHE A 152 -5.60 13.36 -0.06
C PHE A 152 -6.40 12.05 -0.24
N LEU A 153 -5.89 11.12 -1.04
CA LEU A 153 -6.52 9.81 -1.23
C LEU A 153 -6.55 8.99 0.07
N VAL A 154 -5.47 9.02 0.85
CA VAL A 154 -5.40 8.35 2.15
C VAL A 154 -6.46 8.92 3.09
N GLU A 155 -6.57 10.26 3.23
CA GLU A 155 -7.59 10.89 4.08
C GLU A 155 -9.01 10.45 3.68
N ARG A 156 -9.35 10.53 2.41
CA ARG A 156 -10.66 10.08 1.91
C ARG A 156 -10.95 8.61 2.20
N HIS A 157 -9.92 7.76 2.06
CA HIS A 157 -10.05 6.34 2.36
C HIS A 157 -10.34 6.09 3.84
N LEU A 158 -9.64 6.79 4.74
CA LEU A 158 -9.86 6.72 6.18
C LEU A 158 -11.26 7.23 6.56
N GLU A 159 -11.70 8.36 6.00
CA GLU A 159 -13.04 8.93 6.20
C GLU A 159 -14.15 7.96 5.77
N SER A 160 -13.91 7.15 4.73
CA SER A 160 -14.84 6.11 4.29
C SER A 160 -14.82 4.83 5.13
N GLY A 161 -14.04 4.81 6.22
CA GLY A 161 -13.90 3.65 7.12
C GLY A 161 -12.85 2.63 6.66
N GLY A 162 -12.00 2.99 5.72
CA GLY A 162 -10.82 2.19 5.36
C GLY A 162 -9.68 2.32 6.37
N ALA A 163 -8.61 1.55 6.20
CA ALA A 163 -7.37 1.66 6.95
C ALA A 163 -6.15 1.51 6.05
N VAL A 164 -5.02 2.07 6.47
CA VAL A 164 -3.77 2.06 5.69
C VAL A 164 -2.60 1.59 6.54
N LEU A 165 -1.91 0.54 6.09
CA LEU A 165 -0.57 0.18 6.57
C LEU A 165 0.44 0.58 5.51
N ALA A 166 1.40 1.45 5.84
CA ALA A 166 2.43 1.88 4.91
C ALA A 166 3.83 1.62 5.48
N ALA A 167 4.69 1.00 4.69
CA ALA A 167 6.11 0.93 4.97
C ALA A 167 6.82 2.07 4.23
N SER A 168 7.53 2.92 4.96
CA SER A 168 8.29 4.01 4.35
C SER A 168 9.44 4.45 5.26
N HIS A 169 10.58 4.76 4.64
CA HIS A 169 11.69 5.43 5.28
C HIS A 169 11.53 6.97 5.27
N GLN A 170 10.61 7.48 4.44
CA GLN A 170 10.26 8.89 4.36
C GLN A 170 9.07 9.20 5.27
N LYS A 171 8.98 10.46 5.71
CA LYS A 171 7.83 10.96 6.46
C LYS A 171 6.62 11.05 5.54
N LEU A 172 5.57 10.32 5.86
CA LEU A 172 4.28 10.43 5.19
C LEU A 172 3.53 11.66 5.70
N GLY A 173 2.75 12.31 4.83
CA GLY A 173 1.92 13.46 5.20
C GLY A 173 0.83 13.09 6.20
N GLY A 174 0.46 14.03 7.08
CA GLY A 174 -0.53 13.82 8.14
C GLY A 174 0.04 13.14 9.40
N GLU A 175 -0.86 12.78 10.32
CA GLU A 175 -0.49 12.10 11.56
C GLU A 175 -0.61 10.58 11.40
N TRP A 176 0.49 9.87 11.59
CA TRP A 176 0.55 8.42 11.50
C TRP A 176 0.96 7.83 12.85
N ARG A 177 0.22 6.80 13.30
CA ARG A 177 0.74 5.91 14.34
C ARG A 177 1.98 5.22 13.77
N LYS A 178 3.04 5.09 14.58
CA LYS A 178 4.32 4.51 14.12
C LYS A 178 4.57 3.17 14.75
N LEU A 179 5.12 2.28 13.96
CA LEU A 179 5.68 0.99 14.36
C LEU A 179 7.14 0.95 13.91
N GLU A 180 8.06 0.96 14.86
CA GLU A 180 9.50 0.92 14.56
C GLU A 180 9.98 -0.54 14.49
N LEU A 181 10.68 -0.89 13.41
CA LEU A 181 11.35 -2.19 13.24
C LEU A 181 12.86 -2.03 13.35
N GLY A 182 13.54 -3.03 13.94
CA GLY A 182 14.99 -3.09 13.95
C GLY A 182 15.64 -2.36 15.14
N GLN A 183 14.89 -2.25 16.25
CA GLN A 183 15.50 -1.92 17.56
C GLN A 183 16.12 -3.16 18.18
#